data_1e06d531a02c5be414678c100ef341d7
#
_entry.id   1e06d531a02c5be414678c100ef341d7
#
_cell.length_a   1.000
_cell.length_b   1.000
_cell.length_c   1.000
_cell.angle_alpha   90.00
_cell.angle_beta   90.00
_cell.angle_gamma   90.00
#
_symmetry.space_group_name_H-M   'P 1'
#
loop_
_entity.id
_entity.type
_entity.pdbx_description
1 polymer ?
#
loop_
_entity_poly.entity_id
_entity_poly.type
_entity_poly.pdbx_seq_one_letter_code
_entity_poly.pdbx_strand_id
1 'polypeptide(L)'
;HTLLADCFETLALGHGIHEMMHVEHTDFEKGQSVHNLIHRLLNVVEDVRIDRLGEEKSPAYRIWREKLADYREADGTLRAVTPQKFTSAPIEYVVTWLHCELMAHAGYRWALRNLSQTRDLVRPMPKSIRRALLKESLKVDHAKSTGDCLKIAHKLFKILTRFKDEQNLQQTPTGEPETGKTANLFESHEGENTSENNPGEFIEKLFEQPMSSAPATQYRMRRAQLPTTAD
;
A
#
# COMPACT_ATOMS: atom_id res chain seq x y z
N HIS A 1 -30.74 -10.00 -17.65
CA HIS A 1 -29.89 -9.31 -18.65
C HIS A 1 -29.36 -7.96 -18.18
N THR A 2 -30.14 -7.15 -17.45
CA THR A 2 -29.75 -5.82 -16.94
C THR A 2 -28.61 -5.87 -15.93
N LEU A 3 -28.66 -6.76 -14.94
CA LEU A 3 -27.63 -6.86 -13.88
C LEU A 3 -26.22 -7.20 -14.42
N LEU A 4 -26.13 -8.08 -15.42
CA LEU A 4 -24.84 -8.44 -16.04
C LEU A 4 -24.28 -7.28 -16.88
N ALA A 5 -25.14 -6.53 -17.57
CA ALA A 5 -24.72 -5.36 -18.33
C ALA A 5 -24.20 -4.25 -17.41
N ASP A 6 -24.90 -3.96 -16.30
CA ASP A 6 -24.49 -2.97 -15.30
C ASP A 6 -23.17 -3.34 -14.62
N CYS A 7 -22.95 -4.62 -14.32
CA CYS A 7 -21.67 -5.12 -13.79
C CYS A 7 -20.53 -4.96 -14.80
N PHE A 8 -20.75 -5.32 -16.05
CA PHE A 8 -19.75 -5.20 -17.10
C PHE A 8 -19.38 -3.73 -17.34
N GLU A 9 -20.36 -2.86 -17.42
CA GLU A 9 -20.16 -1.41 -17.59
C GLU A 9 -19.36 -0.83 -16.43
N THR A 10 -19.72 -1.17 -15.18
CA THR A 10 -19.02 -0.72 -13.99
C THR A 10 -17.57 -1.18 -13.97
N LEU A 11 -17.29 -2.44 -14.30
CA LEU A 11 -15.94 -2.97 -14.38
C LEU A 11 -15.15 -2.33 -15.52
N ALA A 12 -15.74 -2.24 -16.70
CA ALA A 12 -15.07 -1.69 -17.88
C ALA A 12 -14.77 -0.20 -17.71
N LEU A 13 -15.73 0.59 -17.26
CA LEU A 13 -15.52 2.03 -17.05
C LEU A 13 -14.70 2.32 -15.81
N GLY A 14 -14.99 1.69 -14.66
CA GLY A 14 -14.26 1.95 -13.42
C GLY A 14 -12.79 1.57 -13.49
N HIS A 15 -12.44 0.46 -14.16
CA HIS A 15 -11.05 0.08 -14.42
C HIS A 15 -10.48 0.79 -15.63
N GLY A 16 -11.19 0.76 -16.76
CA GLY A 16 -10.68 1.27 -18.02
C GLY A 16 -10.27 2.73 -17.97
N ILE A 17 -11.08 3.58 -17.33
CA ILE A 17 -10.75 5.00 -17.18
C ILE A 17 -9.50 5.21 -16.30
N HIS A 18 -9.33 4.40 -15.25
CA HIS A 18 -8.13 4.46 -14.39
C HIS A 18 -6.88 4.03 -15.17
N GLU A 19 -6.93 2.91 -15.87
CA GLU A 19 -5.82 2.42 -16.68
C GLU A 19 -5.48 3.40 -17.82
N MET A 20 -6.48 4.03 -18.44
CA MET A 20 -6.24 5.08 -19.44
C MET A 20 -5.48 6.26 -18.85
N MET A 21 -5.82 6.69 -17.64
CA MET A 21 -5.10 7.77 -16.97
C MET A 21 -3.64 7.39 -16.68
N HIS A 22 -3.36 6.11 -16.33
CA HIS A 22 -1.99 5.62 -16.21
C HIS A 22 -1.25 5.67 -17.56
N VAL A 23 -1.90 5.21 -18.65
CA VAL A 23 -1.28 5.24 -19.99
C VAL A 23 -0.91 6.66 -20.40
N GLU A 24 -1.73 7.64 -20.04
CA GLU A 24 -1.53 9.05 -20.41
C GLU A 24 -0.51 9.76 -19.52
N HIS A 25 -0.47 9.45 -18.23
CA HIS A 25 0.21 10.29 -17.25
C HIS A 25 1.34 9.59 -16.49
N THR A 26 1.49 8.26 -16.56
CA THR A 26 2.52 7.51 -15.84
C THR A 26 3.74 7.24 -16.72
N ASP A 27 4.91 7.62 -16.22
CA ASP A 27 6.18 7.25 -16.81
C ASP A 27 6.62 5.88 -16.27
N PHE A 28 6.22 4.83 -16.98
CA PHE A 28 6.48 3.44 -16.57
C PHE A 28 7.97 3.08 -16.52
N GLU A 29 8.83 3.78 -17.26
CA GLU A 29 10.28 3.49 -17.29
C GLU A 29 10.93 3.82 -15.96
N LYS A 30 10.45 4.85 -15.26
CA LYS A 30 10.98 5.26 -13.95
C LYS A 30 10.83 4.23 -12.85
N GLY A 31 9.83 3.34 -12.95
CA GLY A 31 9.55 2.29 -11.96
C GLY A 31 10.26 0.95 -12.23
N GLN A 32 10.88 0.75 -13.40
CA GLN A 32 11.33 -0.59 -13.83
C GLN A 32 12.56 -1.13 -13.08
N SER A 33 13.45 -0.26 -12.63
CA SER A 33 14.75 -0.64 -12.05
C SER A 33 14.84 -0.48 -10.53
N VAL A 34 13.72 -0.20 -9.85
CA VAL A 34 13.71 0.04 -8.41
C VAL A 34 13.45 -1.25 -7.61
N HIS A 35 13.89 -1.24 -6.35
CA HIS A 35 13.60 -2.31 -5.42
C HIS A 35 12.09 -2.59 -5.32
N ASN A 36 11.69 -3.88 -5.22
CA ASN A 36 10.29 -4.29 -5.22
C ASN A 36 9.41 -3.52 -4.22
N LEU A 37 9.89 -3.29 -2.99
CA LEU A 37 9.17 -2.51 -1.99
C LEU A 37 8.96 -1.05 -2.44
N ILE A 38 9.98 -0.43 -3.07
CA ILE A 38 9.85 0.93 -3.62
C ILE A 38 8.80 0.94 -4.74
N HIS A 39 8.82 -0.07 -5.61
CA HIS A 39 7.83 -0.20 -6.68
C HIS A 39 6.39 -0.29 -6.15
N ARG A 40 6.16 -1.08 -5.09
CA ARG A 40 4.84 -1.20 -4.46
C ARG A 40 4.39 0.10 -3.79
N LEU A 41 5.30 0.80 -3.11
CA LEU A 41 5.02 2.11 -2.52
C LEU A 41 4.77 3.16 -3.61
N LEU A 42 5.51 3.10 -4.74
CA LEU A 42 5.29 3.95 -5.89
C LEU A 42 3.89 3.74 -6.47
N ASN A 43 3.45 2.50 -6.66
CA ASN A 43 2.13 2.20 -7.20
C ASN A 43 1.02 2.86 -6.35
N VAL A 44 1.09 2.73 -5.02
CA VAL A 44 0.11 3.37 -4.13
C VAL A 44 0.06 4.88 -4.31
N VAL A 45 1.23 5.53 -4.32
CA VAL A 45 1.29 6.99 -4.45
C VAL A 45 0.88 7.44 -5.86
N GLU A 46 1.27 6.67 -6.88
CA GLU A 46 0.92 6.96 -8.27
C GLU A 46 -0.58 6.79 -8.51
N ASP A 47 -1.23 5.75 -8.00
CA ASP A 47 -2.68 5.53 -8.12
C ASP A 47 -3.46 6.71 -7.57
N VAL A 48 -3.06 7.24 -6.41
CA VAL A 48 -3.72 8.42 -5.81
C VAL A 48 -3.52 9.66 -6.68
N ARG A 49 -2.33 9.88 -7.23
CA ARG A 49 -2.07 10.98 -8.17
C ARG A 49 -2.91 10.84 -9.43
N ILE A 50 -3.00 9.64 -9.98
CA ILE A 50 -3.78 9.34 -11.19
C ILE A 50 -5.28 9.54 -10.94
N ASP A 51 -5.81 9.08 -9.82
CA ASP A 51 -7.22 9.29 -9.48
C ASP A 51 -7.54 10.78 -9.35
N ARG A 52 -6.66 11.59 -8.73
CA ARG A 52 -6.81 13.04 -8.69
C ARG A 52 -6.85 13.67 -10.08
N LEU A 53 -5.91 13.31 -10.97
CA LEU A 53 -5.90 13.82 -12.35
C LEU A 53 -7.15 13.41 -13.12
N GLY A 54 -7.65 12.20 -12.90
CA GLY A 54 -8.90 11.73 -13.49
C GLY A 54 -10.10 12.57 -13.05
N GLU A 55 -10.17 12.92 -11.77
CA GLU A 55 -11.21 13.78 -11.23
C GLU A 55 -11.14 15.22 -11.76
N GLU A 56 -9.93 15.77 -11.91
CA GLU A 56 -9.70 17.07 -12.54
C GLU A 56 -10.18 17.09 -13.99
N LYS A 57 -10.03 15.96 -14.70
CA LYS A 57 -10.49 15.79 -16.09
C LYS A 57 -11.99 15.63 -16.23
N SER A 58 -12.62 14.86 -15.31
CA SER A 58 -14.05 14.55 -15.39
C SER A 58 -14.65 14.25 -14.01
N PRO A 59 -15.73 14.97 -13.63
CA PRO A 59 -16.50 14.64 -12.42
C PRO A 59 -17.07 13.21 -12.43
N ALA A 60 -17.32 12.64 -13.60
CA ALA A 60 -17.81 11.26 -13.74
C ALA A 60 -16.74 10.23 -13.32
N TYR A 61 -15.45 10.58 -13.32
CA TYR A 61 -14.36 9.71 -12.92
C TYR A 61 -14.58 9.15 -11.51
N ARG A 62 -14.79 10.03 -10.52
CA ARG A 62 -15.05 9.62 -9.14
C ARG A 62 -16.27 8.72 -9.03
N ILE A 63 -17.35 9.01 -9.76
CA ILE A 63 -18.57 8.20 -9.73
C ILE A 63 -18.27 6.76 -10.16
N TRP A 64 -17.52 6.55 -11.23
CA TRP A 64 -17.15 5.21 -11.70
C TRP A 64 -16.17 4.50 -10.78
N ARG A 65 -15.23 5.22 -10.19
CA ARG A 65 -14.30 4.65 -9.18
C ARG A 65 -15.03 4.19 -7.92
N GLU A 66 -15.98 4.97 -7.42
CA GLU A 66 -16.82 4.59 -6.28
C GLU A 66 -17.74 3.40 -6.60
N LYS A 67 -18.39 3.38 -7.77
CA LYS A 67 -19.19 2.23 -8.21
C LYS A 67 -18.35 0.94 -8.31
N LEU A 68 -17.14 1.04 -8.85
CA LEU A 68 -16.21 -0.08 -8.93
C LEU A 68 -15.85 -0.61 -7.54
N ALA A 69 -15.60 0.28 -6.58
CA ALA A 69 -15.30 -0.11 -5.21
C ALA A 69 -16.50 -0.77 -4.53
N ASP A 70 -17.70 -0.19 -4.67
CA ASP A 70 -18.95 -0.77 -4.14
C ASP A 70 -19.21 -2.16 -4.76
N TYR A 71 -18.96 -2.34 -6.06
CA TYR A 71 -19.07 -3.63 -6.71
C TYR A 71 -18.08 -4.65 -6.15
N ARG A 72 -16.82 -4.27 -5.98
CA ARG A 72 -15.78 -5.14 -5.42
C ARG A 72 -15.99 -5.50 -3.95
N GLU A 73 -16.62 -4.61 -3.17
CA GLU A 73 -17.08 -4.94 -1.83
C GLU A 73 -18.19 -6.00 -1.86
N ALA A 74 -19.15 -5.84 -2.77
CA ALA A 74 -20.30 -6.75 -2.90
C ALA A 74 -19.89 -8.15 -3.40
N ASP A 75 -18.96 -8.27 -4.34
CA ASP A 75 -18.46 -9.55 -4.85
C ASP A 75 -17.38 -10.18 -3.94
N GLY A 76 -16.95 -9.43 -2.92
CA GLY A 76 -15.95 -9.86 -1.94
C GLY A 76 -14.50 -9.81 -2.44
N THR A 77 -14.21 -9.23 -3.60
CA THR A 77 -12.84 -9.04 -4.10
C THR A 77 -12.15 -7.88 -3.38
N LEU A 78 -12.91 -6.91 -2.89
CA LEU A 78 -12.43 -5.85 -1.98
C LEU A 78 -12.63 -6.26 -0.52
N ARG A 79 -12.58 -7.55 -0.22
CA ARG A 79 -12.70 -7.99 1.17
C ARG A 79 -11.59 -7.35 1.97
N ALA A 80 -12.01 -6.78 3.09
CA ALA A 80 -11.12 -6.46 4.18
C ALA A 80 -10.08 -7.56 4.31
N VAL A 81 -8.86 -7.17 4.20
CA VAL A 81 -7.74 -8.05 4.30
C VAL A 81 -7.78 -8.67 5.69
N THR A 82 -8.13 -9.94 5.76
CA THR A 82 -8.17 -10.62 7.05
C THR A 82 -6.75 -10.86 7.54
N PRO A 83 -6.45 -10.63 8.83
CA PRO A 83 -5.12 -10.84 9.41
C PRO A 83 -4.50 -12.19 9.07
N GLN A 84 -5.30 -13.25 8.94
CA GLN A 84 -4.85 -14.61 8.65
C GLN A 84 -4.22 -14.81 7.26
N LYS A 85 -4.47 -13.93 6.30
CA LYS A 85 -3.82 -13.99 4.98
C LYS A 85 -2.48 -13.27 4.92
N PHE A 86 -2.11 -12.52 5.95
CA PHE A 86 -0.98 -11.58 5.92
C PHE A 86 0.26 -11.99 6.70
N THR A 87 0.23 -13.09 7.42
CA THR A 87 1.43 -13.62 8.10
C THR A 87 2.59 -13.89 7.13
N SER A 88 2.30 -13.99 5.82
CA SER A 88 3.30 -14.22 4.77
C SER A 88 3.73 -12.97 3.99
N ALA A 89 3.05 -11.83 4.14
CA ALA A 89 3.33 -10.66 3.31
C ALA A 89 3.04 -9.30 3.99
N PRO A 90 3.80 -8.91 5.02
CA PRO A 90 3.56 -7.66 5.77
C PRO A 90 3.60 -6.39 4.92
N ILE A 91 4.27 -6.42 3.77
CA ILE A 91 4.27 -5.29 2.83
C ILE A 91 2.87 -4.97 2.34
N GLU A 92 2.02 -5.98 2.12
CA GLU A 92 0.64 -5.77 1.69
C GLU A 92 -0.17 -5.00 2.73
N TYR A 93 0.12 -5.19 4.02
CA TYR A 93 -0.53 -4.43 5.08
C TYR A 93 -0.19 -2.94 5.00
N VAL A 94 1.11 -2.63 4.85
CA VAL A 94 1.56 -1.24 4.76
C VAL A 94 1.00 -0.58 3.50
N VAL A 95 1.05 -1.25 2.37
CA VAL A 95 0.55 -0.78 1.08
C VAL A 95 -0.96 -0.57 1.14
N THR A 96 -1.72 -1.56 1.62
CA THR A 96 -3.18 -1.47 1.74
C THR A 96 -3.60 -0.36 2.70
N TRP A 97 -2.94 -0.27 3.87
CA TRP A 97 -3.21 0.80 4.81
C TRP A 97 -2.91 2.19 4.23
N LEU A 98 -1.73 2.40 3.64
CA LEU A 98 -1.37 3.69 3.04
C LEU A 98 -2.34 4.09 1.93
N HIS A 99 -2.69 3.15 1.05
CA HIS A 99 -3.66 3.41 -0.01
C HIS A 99 -5.01 3.82 0.57
N CYS A 100 -5.52 3.08 1.57
CA CYS A 100 -6.78 3.41 2.21
C CYS A 100 -6.75 4.79 2.92
N GLU A 101 -5.67 5.12 3.65
CA GLU A 101 -5.51 6.44 4.29
C GLU A 101 -5.50 7.58 3.26
N LEU A 102 -4.78 7.42 2.16
CA LEU A 102 -4.68 8.43 1.12
C LEU A 102 -6.00 8.61 0.37
N MET A 103 -6.69 7.52 0.04
CA MET A 103 -7.99 7.58 -0.62
C MET A 103 -9.08 8.12 0.31
N ALA A 104 -9.02 7.82 1.61
CA ALA A 104 -9.89 8.43 2.60
C ALA A 104 -9.64 9.94 2.76
N HIS A 105 -8.36 10.35 2.72
CA HIS A 105 -7.98 11.77 2.71
C HIS A 105 -8.53 12.48 1.45
N ALA A 106 -8.50 11.83 0.29
CA ALA A 106 -9.12 12.32 -0.94
C ALA A 106 -10.66 12.26 -0.90
N GLY A 107 -11.28 11.72 0.16
CA GLY A 107 -12.73 11.70 0.36
C GLY A 107 -13.47 10.53 -0.30
N TYR A 108 -12.77 9.46 -0.68
CA TYR A 108 -13.41 8.25 -1.19
C TYR A 108 -14.17 7.49 -0.09
N ARG A 109 -15.47 7.24 -0.31
CA ARG A 109 -16.37 6.63 0.69
C ARG A 109 -15.96 5.21 1.06
N TRP A 110 -15.54 4.41 0.09
CA TRP A 110 -15.09 3.04 0.33
C TRP A 110 -13.88 3.01 1.28
N ALA A 111 -12.94 3.94 1.10
CA ALA A 111 -11.77 4.04 1.95
C ALA A 111 -12.14 4.49 3.37
N LEU A 112 -13.05 5.44 3.51
CA LEU A 112 -13.56 5.87 4.81
C LEU A 112 -14.24 4.71 5.57
N ARG A 113 -15.01 3.85 4.89
CA ARG A 113 -15.64 2.66 5.48
C ARG A 113 -14.60 1.64 5.99
N ASN A 114 -13.49 1.49 5.28
CA ASN A 114 -12.47 0.47 5.56
C ASN A 114 -11.30 0.96 6.44
N LEU A 115 -11.28 2.22 6.85
CA LEU A 115 -10.17 2.86 7.56
C LEU A 115 -9.82 2.18 8.88
N SER A 116 -10.81 1.78 9.68
CA SER A 116 -10.59 1.11 10.95
C SER A 116 -9.87 -0.22 10.75
N GLN A 117 -10.37 -1.04 9.83
CA GLN A 117 -9.81 -2.37 9.56
C GLN A 117 -8.37 -2.28 9.02
N THR A 118 -8.11 -1.33 8.11
CA THR A 118 -6.76 -1.16 7.55
C THR A 118 -5.76 -0.62 8.57
N ARG A 119 -6.20 0.19 9.53
CA ARG A 119 -5.35 0.64 10.65
C ARG A 119 -4.99 -0.49 11.61
N ASP A 120 -5.87 -1.46 11.79
CA ASP A 120 -5.58 -2.65 12.60
C ASP A 120 -4.50 -3.52 11.95
N LEU A 121 -4.40 -3.55 10.62
CA LEU A 121 -3.36 -4.28 9.91
C LEU A 121 -1.93 -3.82 10.29
N VAL A 122 -1.76 -2.54 10.55
CA VAL A 122 -0.45 -1.94 10.89
C VAL A 122 -0.33 -1.63 12.39
N ARG A 123 -1.19 -2.23 13.22
CA ARG A 123 -1.16 -2.06 14.68
C ARG A 123 0.20 -2.41 15.31
N PRO A 124 0.90 -3.47 14.86
CA PRO A 124 2.23 -3.81 15.36
C PRO A 124 3.28 -2.71 15.12
N MET A 125 3.09 -1.87 14.10
CA MET A 125 4.02 -0.79 13.77
C MET A 125 3.89 0.38 14.78
N PRO A 126 4.99 0.93 15.29
CA PRO A 126 4.97 2.08 16.22
C PRO A 126 4.21 3.28 15.65
N LYS A 127 3.48 3.99 16.50
CA LYS A 127 2.71 5.19 16.11
C LYS A 127 3.56 6.27 15.45
N SER A 128 4.81 6.44 15.88
CA SER A 128 5.79 7.39 15.31
C SER A 128 6.06 7.08 13.84
N ILE A 129 6.29 5.81 13.50
CA ILE A 129 6.57 5.35 12.14
C ILE A 129 5.33 5.50 11.27
N ARG A 130 4.15 5.07 11.75
CA ARG A 130 2.88 5.27 11.03
C ARG A 130 2.63 6.74 10.71
N ARG A 131 2.87 7.64 11.66
CA ARG A 131 2.75 9.09 11.45
C ARG A 131 3.76 9.62 10.42
N ALA A 132 5.02 9.14 10.48
CA ALA A 132 6.05 9.55 9.53
C ALA A 132 5.72 9.10 8.11
N LEU A 133 5.26 7.84 7.93
CA LEU A 133 4.83 7.31 6.64
C LEU A 133 3.64 8.10 6.09
N LEU A 134 2.61 8.33 6.90
CA LEU A 134 1.43 9.08 6.47
C LEU A 134 1.78 10.53 6.11
N LYS A 135 2.57 11.22 6.94
CA LYS A 135 3.03 12.58 6.64
C LYS A 135 3.79 12.67 5.31
N GLU A 136 4.64 11.68 5.02
CA GLU A 136 5.40 11.69 3.77
C GLU A 136 4.50 11.35 2.58
N SER A 137 3.60 10.37 2.70
CA SER A 137 2.71 9.95 1.62
C SER A 137 1.70 11.04 1.22
N LEU A 138 1.20 11.86 2.17
CA LEU A 138 0.29 12.98 1.88
C LEU A 138 0.90 14.05 0.96
N LYS A 139 2.22 14.05 0.75
CA LYS A 139 2.84 14.93 -0.27
C LYS A 139 2.41 14.60 -1.69
N VAL A 140 1.71 13.49 -1.91
CA VAL A 140 1.09 13.13 -3.19
C VAL A 140 0.11 14.19 -3.69
N ASP A 141 -0.52 14.95 -2.79
CA ASP A 141 -1.42 16.05 -3.16
C ASP A 141 -0.75 17.11 -4.05
N HIS A 142 0.58 17.22 -3.95
CA HIS A 142 1.39 18.15 -4.72
C HIS A 142 2.26 17.50 -5.80
N ALA A 143 2.19 16.18 -5.94
CA ALA A 143 2.95 15.45 -6.95
C ALA A 143 2.41 15.75 -8.35
N LYS A 144 3.29 16.20 -9.25
CA LYS A 144 2.94 16.58 -10.64
C LYS A 144 3.34 15.50 -11.64
N SER A 145 4.21 14.57 -11.25
CA SER A 145 4.80 13.58 -12.15
C SER A 145 5.06 12.26 -11.41
N THR A 146 5.20 11.17 -12.17
CA THR A 146 5.71 9.89 -11.66
C THR A 146 7.05 10.04 -10.95
N GLY A 147 7.92 10.96 -11.40
CA GLY A 147 9.18 11.25 -10.72
C GLY A 147 9.00 11.84 -9.32
N ASP A 148 7.95 12.61 -9.08
CA ASP A 148 7.64 13.12 -7.73
C ASP A 148 7.09 12.01 -6.85
N CYS A 149 6.21 11.15 -7.38
CA CYS A 149 5.73 9.96 -6.69
C CYS A 149 6.88 9.00 -6.33
N LEU A 150 7.84 8.82 -7.22
CA LEU A 150 9.05 8.01 -6.98
C LEU A 150 9.90 8.58 -5.84
N LYS A 151 10.07 9.91 -5.76
CA LYS A 151 10.77 10.56 -4.64
C LYS A 151 10.06 10.30 -3.30
N ILE A 152 8.72 10.35 -3.30
CA ILE A 152 7.91 10.01 -2.12
C ILE A 152 8.13 8.54 -1.75
N ALA A 153 8.01 7.60 -2.71
CA ALA A 153 8.22 6.18 -2.49
C ALA A 153 9.61 5.86 -1.90
N HIS A 154 10.66 6.51 -2.40
CA HIS A 154 12.01 6.38 -1.84
C HIS A 154 12.11 6.88 -0.39
N LYS A 155 11.41 7.94 -0.03
CA LYS A 155 11.40 8.44 1.35
C LYS A 155 10.60 7.52 2.27
N LEU A 156 9.48 6.98 1.81
CA LEU A 156 8.72 5.96 2.54
C LEU A 156 9.59 4.71 2.79
N PHE A 157 10.30 4.26 1.77
CA PHE A 157 11.26 3.15 1.89
C PHE A 157 12.34 3.44 2.93
N LYS A 158 12.94 4.64 2.92
CA LYS A 158 13.96 5.05 3.91
C LYS A 158 13.42 5.05 5.34
N ILE A 159 12.16 5.49 5.54
CA ILE A 159 11.52 5.44 6.87
C ILE A 159 11.41 3.99 7.35
N LEU A 160 10.98 3.07 6.48
CA LEU A 160 10.86 1.65 6.80
C LEU A 160 12.21 0.99 7.07
N THR A 161 13.24 1.28 6.25
CA THR A 161 14.60 0.76 6.42
C THR A 161 15.19 1.21 7.75
N ARG A 162 15.11 2.50 8.06
CA ARG A 162 15.59 3.03 9.34
C ARG A 162 14.92 2.36 10.53
N PHE A 163 13.63 2.12 10.45
CA PHE A 163 12.90 1.43 11.51
C PHE A 163 13.40 -0.03 11.66
N LYS A 164 13.67 -0.75 10.56
CA LYS A 164 14.30 -2.07 10.60
C LYS A 164 15.64 -2.03 11.33
N ASP A 165 16.51 -1.08 10.97
CA ASP A 165 17.85 -0.95 11.58
C ASP A 165 17.77 -0.66 13.08
N GLU A 166 16.85 0.22 13.51
CA GLU A 166 16.62 0.54 14.93
C GLU A 166 16.13 -0.69 15.73
N GLN A 167 15.30 -1.55 15.14
CA GLN A 167 14.85 -2.79 15.80
C GLN A 167 15.98 -3.83 15.92
N ASN A 168 16.81 -3.97 14.90
CA ASN A 168 17.94 -4.90 14.92
C ASN A 168 18.98 -4.50 15.98
N LEU A 169 19.23 -3.21 16.18
CA LEU A 169 20.12 -2.71 17.24
C LEU A 169 19.61 -3.00 18.66
N GLN A 170 18.27 -3.04 18.84
CA GLN A 170 17.68 -3.36 20.16
C GLN A 170 17.68 -4.87 20.46
N GLN A 171 17.83 -5.72 19.45
CA GLN A 171 17.86 -7.18 19.60
C GLN A 171 19.27 -7.76 19.76
N THR A 172 20.32 -6.95 19.59
CA THR A 172 21.68 -7.41 19.83
C THR A 172 21.90 -7.52 21.34
N PRO A 173 22.10 -8.73 21.91
CA PRO A 173 22.37 -8.86 23.34
C PRO A 173 23.72 -8.19 23.62
N THR A 174 23.73 -7.15 24.41
CA THR A 174 24.96 -6.69 25.08
C THR A 174 25.37 -7.80 26.06
N GLY A 175 26.20 -8.70 25.55
CA GLY A 175 26.79 -9.75 26.36
C GLY A 175 27.82 -9.17 27.33
N GLU A 176 27.42 -8.94 28.55
CA GLU A 176 28.32 -9.01 29.72
C GLU A 176 27.56 -9.74 30.82
N PRO A 177 28.20 -10.74 31.49
CA PRO A 177 27.58 -11.44 32.60
C PRO A 177 27.79 -10.61 33.88
N GLU A 178 26.85 -9.77 34.24
CA GLU A 178 26.81 -9.24 35.61
C GLU A 178 26.20 -10.27 36.58
N THR A 179 27.06 -10.90 37.32
CA THR A 179 26.76 -11.54 38.60
C THR A 179 26.36 -10.47 39.61
N GLY A 180 25.10 -10.42 39.97
CA GLY A 180 24.65 -9.50 41.03
C GLY A 180 23.17 -9.73 41.37
N LYS A 181 22.94 -10.53 42.41
CA LYS A 181 21.64 -10.75 43.05
C LYS A 181 21.02 -9.42 43.48
N THR A 182 19.80 -9.15 43.11
CA THR A 182 18.80 -8.62 44.04
C THR A 182 17.39 -8.98 43.53
N ALA A 183 16.64 -9.49 44.48
CA ALA A 183 15.32 -10.05 44.31
C ALA A 183 14.24 -8.95 44.26
N ASN A 184 13.21 -9.25 43.47
CA ASN A 184 11.80 -9.16 43.81
C ASN A 184 10.97 -7.94 43.54
N LEU A 185 9.81 -8.34 43.12
CA LEU A 185 8.48 -7.75 43.30
C LEU A 185 7.99 -6.82 42.15
N PHE A 186 7.53 -7.48 41.07
CA PHE A 186 6.21 -7.11 40.59
C PHE A 186 5.53 -8.35 39.95
N GLU A 187 4.40 -8.70 40.52
CA GLU A 187 3.55 -9.80 40.05
C GLU A 187 3.16 -9.61 38.58
N SER A 188 3.44 -10.65 37.82
CA SER A 188 3.04 -10.82 36.45
C SER A 188 1.54 -10.99 36.35
N HIS A 189 0.86 -10.05 35.72
CA HIS A 189 -0.39 -10.38 35.05
C HIS A 189 -0.01 -11.18 33.79
N GLU A 190 -0.34 -12.45 33.79
CA GLU A 190 -0.37 -13.31 32.61
C GLU A 190 -1.39 -12.76 31.64
N GLY A 191 -0.91 -11.97 30.66
CA GLY A 191 -1.59 -11.68 29.42
C GLY A 191 -0.98 -12.55 28.35
N GLU A 192 -1.77 -13.40 27.72
CA GLU A 192 -1.39 -14.25 26.59
C GLU A 192 -0.63 -13.42 25.55
N ASN A 193 0.69 -13.55 25.53
CA ASN A 193 1.56 -13.09 24.45
C ASN A 193 1.35 -14.02 23.26
N THR A 194 0.35 -13.75 22.45
CA THR A 194 0.30 -14.29 21.09
C THR A 194 1.46 -13.68 20.32
N SER A 195 2.35 -14.51 19.78
CA SER A 195 3.57 -14.15 19.04
C SER A 195 3.32 -13.30 17.78
N GLU A 196 2.07 -13.02 17.47
CA GLU A 196 1.61 -12.27 16.29
C GLU A 196 1.86 -10.76 16.32
N ASN A 197 2.34 -10.21 17.45
CA ASN A 197 2.48 -8.77 17.66
C ASN A 197 3.93 -8.29 17.81
N ASN A 198 4.94 -9.07 17.40
CA ASN A 198 6.32 -8.65 17.49
C ASN A 198 6.68 -7.66 16.35
N PRO A 199 6.95 -6.38 16.65
CA PRO A 199 7.30 -5.39 15.62
C PRO A 199 8.56 -5.75 14.83
N GLY A 200 9.53 -6.46 15.44
CA GLY A 200 10.76 -6.90 14.78
C GLY A 200 10.47 -7.92 13.67
N GLU A 201 9.71 -8.96 13.98
CA GLU A 201 9.32 -9.99 13.02
C GLU A 201 8.49 -9.41 11.85
N PHE A 202 7.58 -8.48 12.16
CA PHE A 202 6.81 -7.78 11.13
C PHE A 202 7.71 -7.06 10.13
N ILE A 203 8.76 -6.39 10.63
CA ILE A 203 9.69 -5.63 9.80
C ILE A 203 10.63 -6.53 9.00
N GLU A 204 11.15 -7.60 9.60
CA GLU A 204 11.99 -8.57 8.87
C GLU A 204 11.26 -9.14 7.67
N LYS A 205 10.02 -9.58 7.86
CA LYS A 205 9.15 -10.09 6.78
C LYS A 205 8.85 -9.05 5.69
N LEU A 206 8.88 -7.74 6.01
CA LEU A 206 8.73 -6.68 4.99
C LEU A 206 9.85 -6.70 3.94
N PHE A 207 11.06 -7.09 4.33
CA PHE A 207 12.24 -7.06 3.46
C PHE A 207 12.63 -8.42 2.88
N GLU A 208 12.04 -9.53 3.37
CA GLU A 208 12.33 -10.90 2.91
C GLU A 208 11.66 -11.28 1.58
N GLN A 209 10.75 -10.47 1.05
CA GLN A 209 10.00 -10.82 -0.15
C GLN A 209 10.89 -10.87 -1.40
N PRO A 210 10.90 -12.00 -2.13
CA PRO A 210 11.68 -12.13 -3.36
C PRO A 210 11.18 -11.14 -4.42
N MET A 211 12.10 -10.65 -5.24
CA MET A 211 11.80 -9.82 -6.40
C MET A 211 10.85 -10.60 -7.33
N SER A 212 9.58 -10.30 -7.30
CA SER A 212 8.62 -10.82 -8.27
C SER A 212 8.82 -10.10 -9.60
N SER A 213 9.27 -10.83 -10.61
CA SER A 213 9.61 -10.33 -11.96
C SER A 213 8.39 -10.03 -12.84
N ALA A 214 7.18 -9.86 -12.29
CA ALA A 214 5.99 -10.12 -13.09
C ALA A 214 5.11 -8.98 -13.62
N PRO A 215 5.14 -7.69 -13.29
CA PRO A 215 4.19 -6.76 -13.94
C PRO A 215 4.68 -6.08 -15.22
N ALA A 216 5.99 -5.80 -15.34
CA ALA A 216 6.50 -5.02 -16.47
C ALA A 216 6.30 -5.69 -17.85
N THR A 217 6.28 -7.02 -17.89
CA THR A 217 6.14 -7.78 -19.14
C THR A 217 4.69 -7.72 -19.69
N GLN A 218 3.68 -7.67 -18.84
CA GLN A 218 2.28 -7.61 -19.29
C GLN A 218 1.93 -6.25 -19.92
N TYR A 219 2.44 -5.14 -19.38
CA TYR A 219 2.19 -3.81 -19.95
C TYR A 219 2.90 -3.60 -21.30
N ARG A 220 4.09 -4.15 -21.47
CA ARG A 220 4.81 -4.09 -22.75
C ARG A 220 4.10 -4.83 -23.87
N MET A 221 3.51 -5.99 -23.59
CA MET A 221 2.71 -6.75 -24.58
C MET A 221 1.41 -6.04 -24.99
N ARG A 222 0.73 -5.35 -24.06
CA ARG A 222 -0.50 -4.60 -24.38
C ARG A 222 -0.23 -3.40 -25.28
N ARG A 223 0.88 -2.68 -25.08
CA ARG A 223 1.24 -1.53 -25.94
C ARG A 223 1.58 -1.95 -27.38
N ALA A 224 2.14 -3.15 -27.57
CA ALA A 224 2.44 -3.68 -28.91
C ALA A 224 1.20 -4.18 -29.67
N GLN A 225 0.04 -4.31 -29.02
CA GLN A 225 -1.20 -4.82 -29.60
C GLN A 225 -2.24 -3.73 -29.91
N LEU A 226 -1.96 -2.48 -29.61
CA LEU A 226 -2.83 -1.38 -30.05
C LEU A 226 -2.64 -1.20 -31.56
N PRO A 227 -3.74 -1.30 -32.36
CA PRO A 227 -3.65 -1.05 -33.79
C PRO A 227 -3.17 0.39 -34.00
N THR A 228 -2.07 0.55 -34.70
CA THR A 228 -1.73 1.82 -35.32
C THR A 228 -2.87 2.16 -36.26
N THR A 229 -3.67 3.16 -35.95
CA THR A 229 -4.56 3.77 -36.92
C THR A 229 -3.65 4.39 -37.97
N ALA A 230 -3.43 3.64 -39.04
CA ALA A 230 -2.95 4.19 -40.29
C ALA A 230 -4.19 4.74 -41.02
N ASP A 231 -4.14 6.03 -41.31
CA ASP A 231 -4.84 6.84 -42.32
C ASP A 231 -6.30 6.50 -42.63
#